data_2aae978dc12eeb6ec788bde376568f5c
#
_entry.id   2aae978dc12eeb6ec788bde376568f5c
#
_cell.length_a   1.000
_cell.length_b   1.000
_cell.length_c   1.000
_cell.angle_alpha   90.00
_cell.angle_beta   90.00
_cell.angle_gamma   90.00
#
_symmetry.space_group_name_H-M   'P 1'
#
loop_
_entity.id
_entity.type
_entity.pdbx_description
1 polymer ?
#
loop_
_entity_poly.entity_id
_entity_poly.type
_entity_poly.pdbx_seq_one_letter_code
_entity_poly.pdbx_strand_id
1 'polypeptide(L)'
;MVAALFGLLAPLCAAQTNNRITLDTSETIFAVLTAMNTCGYNVDLNVSDAQRLNIRAEVERNLRNSADAQTAMNTMCEWYLAHQAKDPAHDLSQYVSLALYLQGPPHFLPRVKEDEMPPDAAPLAPFGALLEQFYDKAQLHTIWERHRANYAALVERYHVPLSKMVFDTDIYLKLQSGGYLGRAFTIYLDFMGDPKEANARNYGSDYYVVLFPSPDPNSVDPLKMPQIRHTYLHYLLDPMAEKHFTSIKRLDPLLQSVKRAPLEENFKRDISLLVTECLVRAIEIRTTGTKQTAEAMRLQAVDDAVKQGYVLTKYFYTSLLAFEKDPAGLRSAYSDMLNNIDVRAQQKAANEVQFAQVTAPELVQLSRMEDRRMLVTAEKRLAANDPKGAQDLAQQALDRKIGDQGRALFILAQVAVANKNREGALENFQKAIQATKDPKVVAWSHVYLGRILDMKEDREAAMNEYRAALTVGAELPEVKAAAERGLQQAYEPPAKPQ
;
A
#
# COMPACT_ATOMS: atom_id res chain seq x y z
N MET A 1 -64.38 19.01 -0.44
CA MET A 1 -63.31 18.50 0.39
C MET A 1 -62.50 17.52 -0.46
N VAL A 2 -61.37 17.97 -0.97
CA VAL A 2 -60.42 17.15 -1.76
C VAL A 2 -59.19 16.97 -0.91
N ALA A 3 -58.94 15.74 -0.51
CA ALA A 3 -57.72 15.38 0.25
C ALA A 3 -56.56 15.13 -0.71
N ALA A 4 -55.55 15.96 -0.63
CA ALA A 4 -54.30 15.78 -1.35
C ALA A 4 -53.39 14.78 -0.58
N LEU A 5 -53.12 13.63 -1.18
CA LEU A 5 -52.08 12.70 -0.75
C LEU A 5 -50.71 13.23 -1.18
N PHE A 6 -49.90 13.68 -0.22
CA PHE A 6 -48.46 13.92 -0.42
C PHE A 6 -47.74 12.60 -0.28
N GLY A 7 -47.32 12.04 -1.42
CA GLY A 7 -46.42 10.92 -1.45
C GLY A 7 -44.99 11.39 -1.12
N LEU A 8 -44.43 10.94 0.01
CA LEU A 8 -43.02 11.05 0.37
C LEU A 8 -42.20 10.13 -0.55
N LEU A 9 -41.58 10.71 -1.56
CA LEU A 9 -40.50 10.08 -2.30
C LEU A 9 -39.22 10.17 -1.44
N ALA A 10 -38.90 9.08 -0.74
CA ALA A 10 -37.57 8.90 -0.15
C ALA A 10 -36.57 8.80 -1.30
N PRO A 11 -35.44 9.53 -1.25
CA PRO A 11 -34.39 9.31 -2.24
C PRO A 11 -33.79 7.92 -2.00
N LEU A 12 -33.90 7.04 -2.99
CA LEU A 12 -33.10 5.85 -3.07
C LEU A 12 -31.63 6.30 -3.11
N CYS A 13 -30.95 6.17 -1.99
CA CYS A 13 -29.51 6.23 -1.93
C CYS A 13 -29.00 5.00 -2.68
N ALA A 14 -28.75 5.15 -3.98
CA ALA A 14 -28.03 4.17 -4.76
C ALA A 14 -26.66 4.04 -4.13
N ALA A 15 -26.38 2.89 -3.50
CA ALA A 15 -25.04 2.50 -3.11
C ALA A 15 -24.21 2.44 -4.38
N GLN A 16 -23.51 3.51 -4.70
CA GLN A 16 -22.52 3.54 -5.76
C GLN A 16 -21.39 2.62 -5.31
N THR A 17 -21.28 1.47 -5.95
CA THR A 17 -20.10 0.60 -5.91
C THR A 17 -18.95 1.35 -6.57
N ASN A 18 -18.19 2.06 -5.75
CA ASN A 18 -17.15 2.97 -6.19
C ASN A 18 -15.89 2.20 -6.55
N ASN A 19 -15.66 2.05 -7.84
CA ASN A 19 -14.33 2.04 -8.41
C ASN A 19 -13.80 3.47 -8.32
N ARG A 20 -13.05 3.80 -7.30
CA ARG A 20 -12.59 5.17 -7.18
C ARG A 20 -11.14 5.27 -7.62
N ILE A 21 -10.99 5.66 -8.89
CA ILE A 21 -9.84 6.44 -9.28
C ILE A 21 -10.19 7.88 -8.91
N THR A 22 -9.42 8.45 -7.99
CA THR A 22 -9.62 9.81 -7.51
C THR A 22 -8.42 10.65 -7.92
N LEU A 23 -8.67 11.80 -8.48
CA LEU A 23 -7.67 12.84 -8.76
C LEU A 23 -8.04 14.06 -7.93
N ASP A 24 -7.17 14.45 -7.01
CA ASP A 24 -7.48 15.48 -6.03
C ASP A 24 -6.22 16.19 -5.53
N THR A 25 -6.42 17.14 -4.65
CA THR A 25 -5.41 17.86 -3.88
C THR A 25 -5.70 17.67 -2.39
N SER A 26 -4.70 17.81 -1.54
CA SER A 26 -4.85 17.59 -0.11
C SER A 26 -4.25 18.72 0.70
N GLU A 27 -5.05 19.40 1.49
CA GLU A 27 -4.56 20.43 2.41
C GLU A 27 -3.59 19.88 3.45
N THR A 28 -3.72 18.59 3.81
CA THR A 28 -2.76 17.93 4.69
C THR A 28 -1.39 17.78 4.02
N ILE A 29 -1.36 17.34 2.76
CA ILE A 29 -0.10 17.25 1.98
C ILE A 29 0.50 18.64 1.81
N PHE A 30 -0.30 19.62 1.41
CA PHE A 30 0.11 21.03 1.32
C PHE A 30 0.74 21.53 2.62
N ALA A 31 0.10 21.31 3.77
CA ALA A 31 0.59 21.77 5.06
C ALA A 31 1.94 21.13 5.45
N VAL A 32 2.06 19.81 5.31
CA VAL A 32 3.31 19.07 5.60
C VAL A 32 4.44 19.55 4.69
N LEU A 33 4.20 19.64 3.38
CA LEU A 33 5.24 20.05 2.44
C LEU A 33 5.59 21.54 2.54
N THR A 34 4.63 22.38 2.89
CA THR A 34 4.89 23.81 3.18
C THR A 34 5.77 23.94 4.42
N ALA A 35 5.55 23.15 5.45
CA ALA A 35 6.40 23.10 6.63
C ALA A 35 7.84 22.70 6.28
N MET A 36 8.03 21.62 5.49
CA MET A 36 9.35 21.21 4.99
C MET A 36 10.05 22.33 4.23
N ASN A 37 9.33 22.98 3.30
CA ASN A 37 9.86 24.11 2.53
C ASN A 37 10.28 25.27 3.43
N THR A 38 9.53 25.57 4.48
CA THR A 38 9.84 26.61 5.46
C THR A 38 11.09 26.24 6.25
N CYS A 39 11.32 24.96 6.52
CA CYS A 39 12.50 24.46 7.24
C CYS A 39 13.71 24.19 6.34
N GLY A 40 13.68 24.59 5.08
CA GLY A 40 14.85 24.56 4.20
C GLY A 40 14.86 23.49 3.13
N TYR A 41 13.75 22.79 2.88
CA TYR A 41 13.64 21.90 1.73
C TYR A 41 13.58 22.71 0.43
N ASN A 42 14.75 22.85 -0.23
CA ASN A 42 14.96 23.74 -1.38
C ASN A 42 15.26 23.02 -2.69
N VAL A 43 14.97 21.72 -2.78
CA VAL A 43 15.31 20.89 -3.95
C VAL A 43 14.57 21.41 -5.18
N ASP A 44 15.31 21.56 -6.27
CA ASP A 44 14.82 21.88 -7.61
C ASP A 44 13.85 23.09 -7.71
N LEU A 45 14.05 24.10 -6.87
CA LEU A 45 13.24 25.33 -6.88
C LEU A 45 13.23 26.05 -8.22
N ASN A 46 14.35 26.02 -8.95
CA ASN A 46 14.53 26.68 -10.24
C ASN A 46 13.71 26.06 -11.39
N VAL A 47 13.29 24.81 -11.22
CA VAL A 47 12.44 24.07 -12.19
C VAL A 47 11.06 23.76 -11.62
N SER A 48 10.76 24.26 -10.42
CA SER A 48 9.45 24.13 -9.78
C SER A 48 8.43 25.09 -10.39
N ASP A 49 7.15 24.79 -10.21
CA ASP A 49 6.06 25.70 -10.57
C ASP A 49 6.17 27.02 -9.79
N ALA A 50 5.83 28.13 -10.43
CA ALA A 50 5.85 29.47 -9.80
C ALA A 50 4.98 29.53 -8.54
N GLN A 51 3.95 28.71 -8.42
CA GLN A 51 3.10 28.64 -7.23
C GLN A 51 3.89 28.23 -5.99
N ARG A 52 4.90 27.33 -6.12
CA ARG A 52 5.76 26.97 -4.99
C ARG A 52 6.47 28.19 -4.41
N LEU A 53 7.04 29.05 -5.27
CA LEU A 53 7.71 30.27 -4.83
C LEU A 53 6.73 31.30 -4.25
N ASN A 54 5.55 31.45 -4.85
CA ASN A 54 4.50 32.36 -4.38
C ASN A 54 4.03 31.98 -2.97
N ILE A 55 3.73 30.69 -2.74
CA ILE A 55 3.32 30.17 -1.45
C ILE A 55 4.41 30.40 -0.40
N ARG A 56 5.67 30.08 -0.71
CA ARG A 56 6.82 30.34 0.19
C ARG A 56 6.93 31.81 0.58
N ALA A 57 6.80 32.71 -0.38
CA ALA A 57 6.86 34.17 -0.12
C ALA A 57 5.68 34.64 0.75
N GLU A 58 4.51 34.02 0.65
CA GLU A 58 3.38 34.32 1.54
C GLU A 58 3.62 33.87 2.96
N VAL A 59 4.13 32.63 3.15
CA VAL A 59 4.51 32.09 4.45
C VAL A 59 5.55 32.99 5.11
N GLU A 60 6.60 33.37 4.37
CA GLU A 60 7.63 34.30 4.90
C GLU A 60 7.07 35.65 5.34
N ARG A 61 6.09 36.20 4.61
CA ARG A 61 5.41 37.45 5.02
C ARG A 61 4.66 37.26 6.34
N ASN A 62 3.91 36.17 6.48
CA ASN A 62 3.17 35.89 7.71
C ASN A 62 4.12 35.71 8.90
N LEU A 63 5.25 35.02 8.69
CA LEU A 63 6.28 34.84 9.70
C LEU A 63 6.90 36.16 10.15
N ARG A 64 7.22 37.06 9.21
CA ARG A 64 7.77 38.40 9.55
C ARG A 64 6.81 39.26 10.38
N ASN A 65 5.51 39.01 10.27
CA ASN A 65 4.48 39.80 10.90
C ASN A 65 3.98 39.23 12.26
N SER A 66 4.48 38.04 12.65
CA SER A 66 4.02 37.35 13.87
C SER A 66 5.17 36.67 14.63
N ALA A 67 5.46 37.14 15.82
CA ALA A 67 6.47 36.53 16.71
C ALA A 67 6.06 35.12 17.12
N ASP A 68 4.77 34.86 17.33
CA ASP A 68 4.25 33.54 17.66
C ASP A 68 4.46 32.57 16.50
N ALA A 69 4.24 33.02 15.25
CA ALA A 69 4.48 32.21 14.07
C ALA A 69 5.98 31.88 13.90
N GLN A 70 6.87 32.83 14.18
CA GLN A 70 8.31 32.59 14.17
C GLN A 70 8.73 31.58 15.24
N THR A 71 8.15 31.67 16.45
CA THR A 71 8.43 30.71 17.52
C THR A 71 7.96 29.30 17.15
N ALA A 72 6.74 29.15 16.63
CA ALA A 72 6.22 27.88 16.16
C ALA A 72 7.07 27.29 15.03
N MET A 73 7.47 28.11 14.06
CA MET A 73 8.38 27.74 12.97
C MET A 73 9.73 27.25 13.52
N ASN A 74 10.36 27.98 14.44
CA ASN A 74 11.67 27.60 14.96
C ASN A 74 11.62 26.23 15.66
N THR A 75 10.63 25.99 16.51
CA THR A 75 10.44 24.71 17.20
C THR A 75 10.21 23.57 16.20
N MET A 76 9.37 23.80 15.21
CA MET A 76 9.09 22.80 14.17
C MET A 76 10.32 22.49 13.32
N CYS A 77 11.05 23.53 12.90
CA CYS A 77 12.23 23.35 12.06
C CYS A 77 13.41 22.73 12.81
N GLU A 78 13.59 23.01 14.10
CA GLU A 78 14.57 22.32 14.93
C GLU A 78 14.30 20.82 14.95
N TRP A 79 13.04 20.44 15.14
CA TRP A 79 12.63 19.04 15.13
C TRP A 79 12.81 18.40 13.74
N TYR A 80 12.37 19.09 12.66
CA TYR A 80 12.52 18.62 11.28
C TYR A 80 14.00 18.33 10.94
N LEU A 81 14.90 19.26 11.23
CA LEU A 81 16.34 19.12 10.95
C LEU A 81 16.98 17.95 11.71
N ALA A 82 16.50 17.64 12.91
CA ALA A 82 16.96 16.50 13.69
C ALA A 82 16.47 15.14 13.13
N HIS A 83 15.39 15.13 12.35
CA HIS A 83 14.76 13.94 11.78
C HIS A 83 14.86 13.87 10.24
N GLN A 84 15.51 14.84 9.63
CA GLN A 84 15.68 14.92 8.19
C GLN A 84 16.52 13.75 7.67
N ALA A 85 16.06 13.10 6.59
CA ALA A 85 16.86 12.11 5.90
C ALA A 85 17.99 12.79 5.11
N LYS A 86 19.13 12.10 4.98
CA LYS A 86 20.29 12.64 4.26
C LYS A 86 20.06 12.79 2.76
N ASP A 87 19.30 11.87 2.19
CA ASP A 87 18.90 11.91 0.79
C ASP A 87 17.60 12.72 0.65
N PRO A 88 17.58 13.79 -0.16
CA PRO A 88 16.40 14.65 -0.28
C PRO A 88 15.17 13.96 -0.86
N ALA A 89 15.34 12.98 -1.77
CA ALA A 89 14.22 12.25 -2.33
C ALA A 89 13.61 11.32 -1.27
N HIS A 90 14.45 10.69 -0.45
CA HIS A 90 13.99 9.89 0.69
C HIS A 90 13.32 10.77 1.76
N ASP A 91 13.87 11.97 2.02
CA ASP A 91 13.29 12.93 2.96
C ASP A 91 11.87 13.34 2.53
N LEU A 92 11.69 13.74 1.27
CA LEU A 92 10.36 14.02 0.69
C LEU A 92 9.43 12.80 0.81
N SER A 93 9.95 11.62 0.50
CA SER A 93 9.20 10.37 0.50
C SER A 93 8.60 10.07 1.88
N GLN A 94 9.39 10.15 2.95
CA GLN A 94 8.89 9.85 4.31
C GLN A 94 7.84 10.86 4.80
N TYR A 95 7.96 12.14 4.45
CA TYR A 95 6.96 13.16 4.79
C TYR A 95 5.68 13.05 3.94
N VAL A 96 5.78 12.60 2.70
CA VAL A 96 4.61 12.20 1.90
C VAL A 96 3.88 11.03 2.57
N SER A 97 4.60 10.02 3.04
CA SER A 97 4.00 8.91 3.81
C SER A 97 3.30 9.41 5.07
N LEU A 98 3.94 10.30 5.82
CA LEU A 98 3.33 10.93 7.01
C LEU A 98 2.04 11.66 6.65
N ALA A 99 2.08 12.55 5.65
CA ALA A 99 0.93 13.37 5.24
C ALA A 99 -0.30 12.54 4.87
N LEU A 100 -0.10 11.40 4.21
CA LEU A 100 -1.18 10.48 3.85
C LEU A 100 -1.82 9.79 5.07
N TYR A 101 -1.13 9.73 6.22
CA TYR A 101 -1.58 9.09 7.45
C TYR A 101 -1.99 10.06 8.55
N LEU A 102 -1.86 11.36 8.34
CA LEU A 102 -2.42 12.37 9.22
C LEU A 102 -3.89 12.66 8.88
N GLN A 103 -4.67 12.96 9.88
CA GLN A 103 -5.97 13.62 9.72
C GLN A 103 -5.74 15.02 9.13
N GLY A 104 -6.75 15.53 8.47
CA GLY A 104 -6.70 16.89 7.95
C GLY A 104 -6.68 17.95 9.05
N PRO A 105 -6.40 19.23 8.64
CA PRO A 105 -6.44 20.32 9.58
C PRO A 105 -7.77 20.36 10.37
N PRO A 106 -7.77 20.93 11.58
CA PRO A 106 -6.62 21.63 12.18
C PRO A 106 -5.65 20.76 12.99
N HIS A 107 -5.95 19.49 13.26
CA HIS A 107 -5.29 18.75 14.33
C HIS A 107 -4.13 17.83 13.90
N PHE A 108 -4.02 17.46 12.65
CA PHE A 108 -2.93 16.61 12.10
C PHE A 108 -2.60 15.36 12.94
N LEU A 109 -3.60 14.76 13.56
CA LEU A 109 -3.42 13.54 14.35
C LEU A 109 -3.24 12.32 13.42
N PRO A 110 -2.48 11.29 13.82
CA PRO A 110 -2.44 10.04 13.09
C PRO A 110 -3.84 9.43 12.90
N ARG A 111 -4.14 8.96 11.68
CA ARG A 111 -5.42 8.29 11.36
C ARG A 111 -5.52 6.88 11.89
N VAL A 112 -4.37 6.28 12.19
CA VAL A 112 -4.22 4.91 12.64
C VAL A 112 -3.27 4.88 13.83
N LYS A 113 -3.20 3.76 14.54
CA LYS A 113 -2.23 3.57 15.61
C LYS A 113 -0.80 3.54 15.07
N GLU A 114 0.16 3.83 15.92
CA GLU A 114 1.58 3.90 15.54
C GLU A 114 2.08 2.59 14.89
N ASP A 115 1.68 1.44 15.42
CA ASP A 115 2.01 0.12 14.88
C ASP A 115 1.34 -0.20 13.52
N GLU A 116 0.33 0.58 13.17
CA GLU A 116 -0.36 0.52 11.86
C GLU A 116 0.14 1.58 10.86
N MET A 117 1.01 2.49 11.28
CA MET A 117 1.60 3.49 10.39
C MET A 117 2.68 2.89 9.47
N PRO A 118 2.92 3.49 8.28
CA PRO A 118 4.08 3.13 7.47
C PRO A 118 5.38 3.22 8.26
N PRO A 119 6.33 2.29 8.06
CA PRO A 119 7.61 2.29 8.79
C PRO A 119 8.43 3.57 8.63
N ASP A 120 8.30 4.22 7.48
CA ASP A 120 8.94 5.49 7.16
C ASP A 120 8.21 6.70 7.74
N ALA A 121 6.92 6.58 8.07
CA ALA A 121 6.10 7.63 8.65
C ALA A 121 5.97 7.57 10.18
N ALA A 122 5.98 6.35 10.76
CA ALA A 122 5.74 6.16 12.19
C ALA A 122 6.71 6.96 13.08
N PRO A 123 8.02 7.02 12.83
CA PRO A 123 8.95 7.84 13.61
C PRO A 123 8.68 9.34 13.53
N LEU A 124 7.98 9.77 12.47
CA LEU A 124 7.66 11.18 12.20
C LEU A 124 6.30 11.60 12.78
N ALA A 125 5.52 10.71 13.37
CA ALA A 125 4.20 11.01 13.91
C ALA A 125 4.17 12.22 14.87
N PRO A 126 5.18 12.45 15.75
CA PRO A 126 5.22 13.61 16.62
C PRO A 126 5.25 14.98 15.89
N PHE A 127 5.67 14.99 14.62
CA PHE A 127 5.66 16.19 13.79
C PHE A 127 4.26 16.79 13.63
N GLY A 128 3.20 15.98 13.68
CA GLY A 128 1.82 16.45 13.55
C GLY A 128 1.43 17.52 14.57
N ALA A 129 1.86 17.40 15.83
CA ALA A 129 1.57 18.39 16.87
C ALA A 129 2.32 19.71 16.66
N LEU A 130 3.54 19.66 16.10
CA LEU A 130 4.32 20.85 15.76
C LEU A 130 3.73 21.53 14.51
N LEU A 131 3.30 20.73 13.56
CA LEU A 131 2.62 21.19 12.35
C LEU A 131 1.30 21.91 12.68
N GLU A 132 0.51 21.41 13.64
CA GLU A 132 -0.73 22.06 14.09
C GLU A 132 -0.46 23.49 14.57
N GLN A 133 0.55 23.69 15.43
CA GLN A 133 0.92 25.00 15.93
C GLN A 133 1.40 25.92 14.79
N PHE A 134 2.26 25.43 13.92
CA PHE A 134 2.75 26.19 12.78
C PHE A 134 1.62 26.54 11.82
N TYR A 135 0.74 25.61 11.51
CA TYR A 135 -0.40 25.78 10.62
C TYR A 135 -1.31 26.92 11.09
N ASP A 136 -1.65 26.95 12.39
CA ASP A 136 -2.48 28.00 12.99
C ASP A 136 -1.74 29.35 12.96
N LYS A 137 -0.54 29.42 13.51
CA LYS A 137 0.19 30.68 13.70
C LYS A 137 0.67 31.32 12.39
N ALA A 138 1.07 30.50 11.42
CA ALA A 138 1.46 30.97 10.09
C ALA A 138 0.27 31.16 9.15
N GLN A 139 -0.97 30.87 9.60
CA GLN A 139 -2.22 31.00 8.84
C GLN A 139 -2.21 30.21 7.51
N LEU A 140 -1.75 28.98 7.53
CA LEU A 140 -1.61 28.16 6.33
C LEU A 140 -2.95 27.88 5.65
N HIS A 141 -4.06 27.76 6.39
CA HIS A 141 -5.40 27.65 5.80
C HIS A 141 -5.73 28.82 4.89
N THR A 142 -5.44 30.03 5.33
CA THR A 142 -5.71 31.24 4.53
C THR A 142 -4.87 31.26 3.25
N ILE A 143 -3.63 30.77 3.30
CA ILE A 143 -2.78 30.63 2.12
C ILE A 143 -3.35 29.56 1.18
N TRP A 144 -3.72 28.40 1.71
CA TRP A 144 -4.36 27.32 0.95
C TRP A 144 -5.60 27.80 0.18
N GLU A 145 -6.53 28.49 0.87
CA GLU A 145 -7.75 28.99 0.24
C GLU A 145 -7.45 30.02 -0.87
N ARG A 146 -6.43 30.87 -0.73
CA ARG A 146 -6.02 31.79 -1.80
C ARG A 146 -5.50 31.10 -3.04
N HIS A 147 -4.81 29.97 -2.88
CA HIS A 147 -4.26 29.19 -3.99
C HIS A 147 -5.22 28.12 -4.52
N ARG A 148 -6.41 27.96 -3.92
CA ARG A 148 -7.37 26.90 -4.27
C ARG A 148 -7.73 26.89 -5.76
N ALA A 149 -7.88 28.06 -6.39
CA ALA A 149 -8.14 28.14 -7.82
C ALA A 149 -6.98 27.59 -8.67
N ASN A 150 -5.73 27.80 -8.24
CA ASN A 150 -4.55 27.26 -8.92
C ASN A 150 -4.49 25.72 -8.78
N TYR A 151 -4.81 25.18 -7.61
CA TYR A 151 -4.92 23.74 -7.39
C TYR A 151 -6.05 23.13 -8.22
N ALA A 152 -7.21 23.77 -8.31
CA ALA A 152 -8.33 23.32 -9.16
C ALA A 152 -7.94 23.29 -10.65
N ALA A 153 -7.23 24.31 -11.13
CA ALA A 153 -6.73 24.35 -12.50
C ALA A 153 -5.67 23.26 -12.76
N LEU A 154 -4.86 22.94 -11.76
CA LEU A 154 -3.91 21.83 -11.84
C LEU A 154 -4.63 20.49 -12.00
N VAL A 155 -5.65 20.20 -11.20
CA VAL A 155 -6.48 19.00 -11.29
C VAL A 155 -7.11 18.88 -12.67
N GLU A 156 -7.70 19.96 -13.17
CA GLU A 156 -8.35 19.98 -14.50
C GLU A 156 -7.36 19.64 -15.63
N ARG A 157 -6.12 20.12 -15.53
CA ARG A 157 -5.06 19.82 -16.52
C ARG A 157 -4.75 18.31 -16.62
N TYR A 158 -4.87 17.57 -15.50
CA TYR A 158 -4.62 16.12 -15.46
C TYR A 158 -5.84 15.28 -15.84
N HIS A 159 -7.04 15.82 -15.75
CA HIS A 159 -8.29 15.04 -15.86
C HIS A 159 -8.40 14.26 -17.18
N VAL A 160 -8.23 14.91 -18.32
CA VAL A 160 -8.37 14.26 -19.64
C VAL A 160 -7.21 13.28 -19.91
N PRO A 161 -5.92 13.64 -19.71
CA PRO A 161 -4.81 12.70 -19.89
C PRO A 161 -4.91 11.46 -19.01
N LEU A 162 -5.30 11.63 -17.74
CA LEU A 162 -5.50 10.54 -16.79
C LEU A 162 -6.62 9.60 -17.25
N SER A 163 -7.78 10.15 -17.57
CA SER A 163 -8.92 9.38 -18.04
C SER A 163 -8.57 8.55 -19.29
N LYS A 164 -7.83 9.16 -20.22
CA LYS A 164 -7.34 8.46 -21.41
C LYS A 164 -6.37 7.33 -21.06
N MET A 165 -5.42 7.58 -20.17
CA MET A 165 -4.42 6.58 -19.75
C MET A 165 -5.09 5.37 -19.10
N VAL A 166 -6.05 5.59 -18.20
CA VAL A 166 -6.84 4.54 -17.55
C VAL A 166 -7.62 3.74 -18.59
N PHE A 167 -8.36 4.42 -19.44
CA PHE A 167 -9.17 3.78 -20.48
C PHE A 167 -8.33 2.93 -21.43
N ASP A 168 -7.22 3.47 -21.95
CA ASP A 168 -6.33 2.76 -22.85
C ASP A 168 -5.72 1.52 -22.18
N THR A 169 -5.38 1.62 -20.89
CA THR A 169 -4.82 0.51 -20.11
C THR A 169 -5.87 -0.58 -19.88
N ASP A 170 -7.09 -0.22 -19.49
CA ASP A 170 -8.18 -1.18 -19.25
C ASP A 170 -8.59 -1.90 -20.54
N ILE A 171 -8.66 -1.18 -21.67
CA ILE A 171 -8.92 -1.77 -23.00
C ILE A 171 -7.82 -2.76 -23.38
N TYR A 172 -6.55 -2.37 -23.24
CA TYR A 172 -5.44 -3.26 -23.58
C TYR A 172 -5.49 -4.56 -22.75
N LEU A 173 -5.76 -4.45 -21.46
CA LEU A 173 -5.82 -5.60 -20.57
C LEU A 173 -7.16 -6.35 -20.65
N LYS A 174 -8.10 -5.85 -21.47
CA LYS A 174 -9.46 -6.41 -21.64
C LYS A 174 -10.15 -6.60 -20.28
N LEU A 175 -9.98 -5.62 -19.39
CA LEU A 175 -10.62 -5.61 -18.09
C LEU A 175 -12.04 -5.08 -18.23
N GLN A 176 -13.00 -5.81 -17.67
CA GLN A 176 -14.36 -5.28 -17.55
C GLN A 176 -14.34 -4.14 -16.52
N SER A 177 -15.02 -3.04 -16.84
CA SER A 177 -15.18 -1.85 -15.98
C SER A 177 -16.07 -2.12 -14.76
N GLY A 178 -15.70 -3.07 -13.96
CA GLY A 178 -16.44 -3.53 -12.80
C GLY A 178 -15.51 -3.81 -11.65
N GLY A 179 -14.83 -2.79 -11.22
CA GLY A 179 -14.11 -2.60 -9.98
C GLY A 179 -13.47 -3.76 -9.25
N TYR A 180 -12.28 -3.50 -8.83
CA TYR A 180 -11.64 -4.26 -7.77
C TYR A 180 -12.30 -3.86 -6.45
N LEU A 181 -13.28 -4.64 -6.01
CA LEU A 181 -14.08 -4.39 -4.81
C LEU A 181 -13.19 -3.97 -3.62
N GLY A 182 -13.46 -2.80 -3.07
CA GLY A 182 -12.85 -2.30 -1.85
C GLY A 182 -11.44 -1.71 -2.00
N ARG A 183 -10.92 -1.50 -3.22
CA ARG A 183 -9.61 -0.84 -3.46
C ARG A 183 -9.79 0.57 -4.00
N ALA A 184 -8.90 1.47 -3.60
CA ALA A 184 -8.88 2.85 -4.07
C ALA A 184 -7.54 3.15 -4.77
N PHE A 185 -7.59 3.94 -5.84
CA PHE A 185 -6.42 4.50 -6.51
C PHE A 185 -6.55 6.02 -6.52
N THR A 186 -5.72 6.70 -5.75
CA THR A 186 -5.82 8.14 -5.55
C THR A 186 -4.54 8.83 -6.03
N ILE A 187 -4.71 9.82 -6.88
CA ILE A 187 -3.64 10.70 -7.34
C ILE A 187 -3.81 12.03 -6.61
N TYR A 188 -2.78 12.44 -5.87
CA TYR A 188 -2.68 13.77 -5.28
C TYR A 188 -1.69 14.63 -6.02
N LEU A 189 -2.08 15.87 -6.28
CA LEU A 189 -1.26 16.87 -6.92
C LEU A 189 -0.94 17.98 -5.91
N ASP A 190 0.33 18.35 -5.81
CA ASP A 190 0.77 19.44 -4.93
C ASP A 190 1.90 20.24 -5.58
N PHE A 191 1.99 21.55 -5.26
CA PHE A 191 3.04 22.43 -5.79
C PHE A 191 4.33 22.41 -4.96
N MET A 192 4.27 21.93 -3.70
CA MET A 192 5.32 22.16 -2.70
C MET A 192 6.42 21.09 -2.69
N GLY A 193 6.33 20.03 -3.48
CA GLY A 193 7.36 19.00 -3.57
C GLY A 193 8.37 19.21 -4.70
N ASP A 194 9.25 18.23 -4.89
CA ASP A 194 10.23 18.21 -5.96
C ASP A 194 9.57 17.79 -7.29
N PRO A 195 9.62 18.66 -8.33
CA PRO A 195 9.02 18.36 -9.61
C PRO A 195 9.66 17.19 -10.37
N LYS A 196 10.82 16.70 -9.96
CA LYS A 196 11.45 15.51 -10.55
C LYS A 196 10.96 14.22 -9.93
N GLU A 197 10.44 14.27 -8.71
CA GLU A 197 10.00 13.10 -7.98
C GLU A 197 8.54 12.72 -8.28
N ALA A 198 8.26 11.43 -8.21
CA ALA A 198 6.93 10.85 -8.19
C ALA A 198 6.88 9.84 -7.04
N ASN A 199 5.97 10.02 -6.13
CA ASN A 199 5.86 9.22 -4.93
C ASN A 199 4.65 8.31 -4.99
N ALA A 200 4.84 6.99 -5.07
CA ALA A 200 3.76 6.02 -5.02
C ALA A 200 3.71 5.30 -3.67
N ARG A 201 2.51 4.94 -3.26
CA ARG A 201 2.26 4.19 -2.03
C ARG A 201 1.28 3.06 -2.29
N ASN A 202 1.64 1.89 -1.82
CA ASN A 202 0.73 0.76 -1.75
C ASN A 202 0.50 0.41 -0.28
N TYR A 203 -0.65 0.78 0.24
CA TYR A 203 -1.05 0.56 1.63
C TYR A 203 -2.22 -0.42 1.72
N GLY A 204 -2.00 -1.64 1.24
CA GLY A 204 -3.00 -2.70 1.20
C GLY A 204 -4.05 -2.46 0.11
N SER A 205 -5.24 -1.98 0.48
CA SER A 205 -6.31 -1.66 -0.49
C SER A 205 -6.17 -0.29 -1.15
N ASP A 206 -5.30 0.56 -0.61
CA ASP A 206 -5.19 1.96 -1.02
C ASP A 206 -3.88 2.21 -1.75
N TYR A 207 -3.98 2.63 -2.99
CA TYR A 207 -2.86 3.01 -3.83
C TYR A 207 -2.86 4.52 -4.00
N TYR A 208 -1.74 5.15 -3.71
CA TYR A 208 -1.57 6.59 -3.82
C TYR A 208 -0.44 6.92 -4.78
N VAL A 209 -0.62 7.97 -5.56
CA VAL A 209 0.44 8.63 -6.32
C VAL A 209 0.43 10.10 -5.94
N VAL A 210 1.55 10.62 -5.44
CA VAL A 210 1.70 12.04 -5.14
C VAL A 210 2.70 12.64 -6.12
N LEU A 211 2.25 13.63 -6.86
CA LEU A 211 3.00 14.25 -7.95
C LEU A 211 3.12 15.76 -7.76
N PHE A 212 4.21 16.27 -8.28
CA PHE A 212 4.54 17.69 -8.25
C PHE A 212 4.71 18.18 -9.69
N PRO A 213 3.94 19.20 -10.11
CA PRO A 213 3.97 19.67 -11.49
C PRO A 213 5.32 20.31 -11.83
N SER A 214 5.81 20.03 -13.03
CA SER A 214 6.92 20.77 -13.61
C SER A 214 6.41 21.64 -14.74
N PRO A 215 6.70 22.94 -14.73
CA PRO A 215 6.41 23.80 -15.85
C PRO A 215 7.49 23.73 -16.94
N ASP A 216 8.53 22.91 -16.76
CA ASP A 216 9.65 22.82 -17.71
C ASP A 216 9.13 22.41 -19.09
N PRO A 217 9.17 23.33 -20.09
CA PRO A 217 8.71 23.03 -21.45
C PRO A 217 9.59 21.98 -22.16
N ASN A 218 10.77 21.70 -21.64
CA ASN A 218 11.68 20.70 -22.17
C ASN A 218 11.45 19.31 -21.55
N SER A 219 10.56 19.21 -20.56
CA SER A 219 10.18 17.93 -19.98
C SER A 219 9.49 17.08 -21.04
N VAL A 220 9.97 15.86 -21.24
CA VAL A 220 9.38 14.88 -22.18
C VAL A 220 7.96 14.51 -21.76
N ASP A 221 7.70 14.50 -20.47
CA ASP A 221 6.36 14.24 -19.90
C ASP A 221 6.11 15.12 -18.67
N PRO A 222 5.61 16.34 -18.86
CA PRO A 222 5.36 17.28 -17.76
C PRO A 222 4.25 16.82 -16.81
N LEU A 223 3.42 15.87 -17.22
CA LEU A 223 2.33 15.32 -16.42
C LEU A 223 2.67 13.99 -15.74
N LYS A 224 3.84 13.44 -16.01
CA LYS A 224 4.30 12.16 -15.42
C LYS A 224 3.29 11.02 -15.60
N MET A 225 2.66 10.94 -16.77
CA MET A 225 1.71 9.88 -17.08
C MET A 225 2.32 8.48 -17.02
N PRO A 226 3.58 8.23 -17.42
CA PRO A 226 4.24 6.93 -17.21
C PRO A 226 4.29 6.51 -15.74
N GLN A 227 4.59 7.43 -14.82
CA GLN A 227 4.65 7.15 -13.38
C GLN A 227 3.28 6.77 -12.81
N ILE A 228 2.25 7.52 -13.19
CA ILE A 228 0.86 7.21 -12.79
C ILE A 228 0.46 5.84 -13.35
N ARG A 229 0.76 5.58 -14.61
CA ARG A 229 0.42 4.32 -15.27
C ARG A 229 1.13 3.14 -14.66
N HIS A 230 2.41 3.27 -14.34
CA HIS A 230 3.19 2.24 -13.66
C HIS A 230 2.51 1.85 -12.33
N THR A 231 2.17 2.83 -11.51
CA THR A 231 1.45 2.57 -10.25
C THR A 231 0.05 2.02 -10.47
N TYR A 232 -0.65 2.48 -11.52
CA TYR A 232 -1.96 1.94 -11.89
C TYR A 232 -1.89 0.47 -12.32
N LEU A 233 -0.84 0.07 -13.04
CA LEU A 233 -0.60 -1.33 -13.38
C LEU A 233 -0.38 -2.18 -12.11
N HIS A 234 0.36 -1.70 -11.12
CA HIS A 234 0.45 -2.38 -9.82
C HIS A 234 -0.91 -2.50 -9.13
N TYR A 235 -1.70 -1.42 -9.10
CA TYR A 235 -3.07 -1.47 -8.58
C TYR A 235 -3.92 -2.57 -9.24
N LEU A 236 -3.73 -2.83 -10.54
CA LEU A 236 -4.44 -3.87 -11.26
C LEU A 236 -3.85 -5.28 -11.04
N LEU A 237 -2.52 -5.41 -10.98
CA LEU A 237 -1.81 -6.68 -11.04
C LEU A 237 -1.47 -7.29 -9.68
N ASP A 238 -1.16 -6.47 -8.67
CA ASP A 238 -0.82 -6.96 -7.32
C ASP A 238 -1.89 -7.90 -6.75
N PRO A 239 -3.21 -7.62 -6.88
CA PRO A 239 -4.26 -8.54 -6.44
C PRO A 239 -4.27 -9.88 -7.17
N MET A 240 -3.84 -9.88 -8.45
CA MET A 240 -3.74 -11.14 -9.21
C MET A 240 -2.54 -11.94 -8.72
N ALA A 241 -1.42 -11.27 -8.42
CA ALA A 241 -0.25 -11.90 -7.85
C ALA A 241 -0.56 -12.52 -6.47
N GLU A 242 -1.26 -11.79 -5.60
CA GLU A 242 -1.74 -12.31 -4.31
C GLU A 242 -2.61 -13.57 -4.48
N LYS A 243 -3.56 -13.53 -5.38
CA LYS A 243 -4.46 -14.66 -5.66
C LYS A 243 -3.72 -15.89 -6.17
N HIS A 244 -2.65 -15.71 -6.92
CA HIS A 244 -1.86 -16.77 -7.55
C HIS A 244 -0.50 -16.99 -6.87
N PHE A 245 -0.37 -16.61 -5.60
CA PHE A 245 0.87 -16.66 -4.84
C PHE A 245 1.56 -18.04 -4.90
N THR A 246 0.83 -19.14 -4.75
CA THR A 246 1.38 -20.50 -4.82
C THR A 246 2.03 -20.80 -6.18
N SER A 247 1.42 -20.33 -7.28
CA SER A 247 1.98 -20.48 -8.62
C SER A 247 3.22 -19.62 -8.82
N ILE A 248 3.27 -18.44 -8.20
CA ILE A 248 4.42 -17.53 -8.24
C ILE A 248 5.57 -18.09 -7.40
N LYS A 249 5.29 -18.63 -6.22
CA LYS A 249 6.32 -19.13 -5.29
C LYS A 249 7.19 -20.25 -5.89
N ARG A 250 6.68 -21.05 -6.82
CA ARG A 250 7.50 -22.02 -7.55
C ARG A 250 8.66 -21.39 -8.36
N LEU A 251 8.61 -20.05 -8.58
CA LEU A 251 9.62 -19.28 -9.28
C LEU A 251 10.75 -18.77 -8.35
N ASP A 252 10.69 -19.02 -7.04
CA ASP A 252 11.72 -18.63 -6.06
C ASP A 252 13.17 -18.91 -6.50
N PRO A 253 13.48 -20.00 -7.24
CA PRO A 253 14.84 -20.23 -7.72
C PRO A 253 15.40 -19.08 -8.57
N LEU A 254 14.57 -18.26 -9.23
CA LEU A 254 15.01 -17.13 -10.02
C LEU A 254 15.62 -16.00 -9.18
N LEU A 255 15.25 -15.88 -7.89
CA LEU A 255 15.86 -14.90 -6.97
C LEU A 255 17.36 -15.09 -6.83
N GLN A 256 17.86 -16.34 -6.94
CA GLN A 256 19.30 -16.61 -6.91
C GLN A 256 20.01 -16.05 -8.15
N SER A 257 19.36 -16.12 -9.31
CA SER A 257 19.93 -15.63 -10.57
C SER A 257 20.04 -14.10 -10.61
N VAL A 258 19.16 -13.39 -9.89
CA VAL A 258 19.14 -11.90 -9.88
C VAL A 258 19.92 -11.28 -8.69
N LYS A 259 20.56 -12.06 -7.84
CA LYS A 259 21.30 -11.54 -6.68
C LYS A 259 22.33 -10.45 -7.03
N ARG A 260 22.97 -10.56 -8.20
CA ARG A 260 23.99 -9.62 -8.67
C ARG A 260 23.44 -8.55 -9.59
N ALA A 261 22.15 -8.61 -9.90
CA ALA A 261 21.51 -7.60 -10.73
C ALA A 261 21.44 -6.25 -10.02
N PRO A 262 21.47 -5.14 -10.75
CA PRO A 262 21.34 -3.79 -10.20
C PRO A 262 19.86 -3.46 -9.88
N LEU A 263 19.24 -4.33 -9.09
CA LEU A 263 17.87 -4.19 -8.60
C LEU A 263 17.87 -3.74 -7.14
N GLU A 264 16.81 -3.07 -6.74
CA GLU A 264 16.54 -2.85 -5.31
C GLU A 264 16.43 -4.19 -4.58
N GLU A 265 16.83 -4.17 -3.30
CA GLU A 265 16.90 -5.38 -2.48
C GLU A 265 15.54 -6.08 -2.31
N ASN A 266 14.45 -5.33 -2.36
CA ASN A 266 13.09 -5.88 -2.28
C ASN A 266 12.80 -6.87 -3.42
N PHE A 267 13.17 -6.52 -4.66
CA PHE A 267 13.00 -7.41 -5.82
C PHE A 267 13.89 -8.66 -5.76
N LYS A 268 15.04 -8.60 -5.06
CA LYS A 268 15.93 -9.74 -4.89
C LYS A 268 15.47 -10.72 -3.81
N ARG A 269 14.55 -10.30 -2.94
CA ARG A 269 14.05 -11.07 -1.80
C ARG A 269 12.62 -11.57 -1.98
N ASP A 270 11.85 -10.94 -2.84
CA ASP A 270 10.45 -11.24 -3.04
C ASP A 270 10.15 -11.58 -4.51
N ILE A 271 9.85 -12.85 -4.75
CA ILE A 271 9.54 -13.34 -6.09
C ILE A 271 8.25 -12.75 -6.64
N SER A 272 7.27 -12.45 -5.78
CA SER A 272 6.00 -11.86 -6.19
C SER A 272 6.21 -10.46 -6.75
N LEU A 273 7.05 -9.66 -6.09
CA LEU A 273 7.43 -8.34 -6.56
C LEU A 273 8.18 -8.42 -7.89
N LEU A 274 9.17 -9.29 -7.99
CA LEU A 274 9.96 -9.46 -9.21
C LEU A 274 9.10 -9.88 -10.40
N VAL A 275 8.20 -10.84 -10.21
CA VAL A 275 7.31 -11.36 -11.26
C VAL A 275 6.34 -10.28 -11.72
N THR A 276 5.70 -9.57 -10.77
CA THR A 276 4.75 -8.50 -11.08
C THR A 276 5.43 -7.36 -11.81
N GLU A 277 6.60 -6.93 -11.36
CA GLU A 277 7.36 -5.87 -12.00
C GLU A 277 7.78 -6.25 -13.44
N CYS A 278 8.22 -7.50 -13.66
CA CYS A 278 8.53 -7.98 -15.00
C CYS A 278 7.32 -7.93 -15.96
N LEU A 279 6.11 -8.23 -15.45
CA LEU A 279 4.88 -8.13 -16.23
C LEU A 279 4.48 -6.66 -16.46
N VAL A 280 4.58 -5.80 -15.45
CA VAL A 280 4.35 -4.34 -15.58
C VAL A 280 5.21 -3.78 -16.71
N ARG A 281 6.52 -4.01 -16.66
CA ARG A 281 7.47 -3.55 -17.71
C ARG A 281 7.13 -4.10 -19.08
N ALA A 282 6.76 -5.37 -19.18
CA ALA A 282 6.36 -5.97 -20.46
C ALA A 282 5.10 -5.29 -21.03
N ILE A 283 4.10 -4.99 -20.19
CA ILE A 283 2.89 -4.25 -20.59
C ILE A 283 3.25 -2.83 -21.02
N GLU A 284 4.08 -2.15 -20.27
CA GLU A 284 4.55 -0.80 -20.62
C GLU A 284 5.24 -0.78 -21.98
N ILE A 285 6.18 -1.68 -22.22
CA ILE A 285 6.90 -1.80 -23.50
C ILE A 285 5.92 -2.08 -24.65
N ARG A 286 4.92 -2.95 -24.45
CA ARG A 286 3.91 -3.27 -25.47
C ARG A 286 3.01 -2.09 -25.80
N THR A 287 2.70 -1.27 -24.84
CA THR A 287 1.68 -0.22 -24.93
C THR A 287 2.26 1.20 -25.03
N THR A 288 3.57 1.36 -24.88
CA THR A 288 4.26 2.65 -25.09
C THR A 288 4.61 2.86 -26.56
N GLY A 289 4.54 4.11 -27.00
CA GLY A 289 4.79 4.50 -28.37
C GLY A 289 3.54 4.44 -29.26
N THR A 290 3.75 4.56 -30.55
CA THR A 290 2.71 4.53 -31.59
C THR A 290 2.68 3.17 -32.29
N LYS A 291 1.68 2.97 -33.15
CA LYS A 291 1.64 1.79 -34.03
C LYS A 291 2.89 1.69 -34.95
N GLN A 292 3.55 2.80 -35.20
CA GLN A 292 4.77 2.88 -35.99
C GLN A 292 6.05 2.63 -35.18
N THR A 293 5.98 2.50 -33.85
CA THR A 293 7.14 2.16 -33.04
C THR A 293 7.70 0.82 -33.50
N ALA A 294 8.95 0.85 -33.99
CA ALA A 294 9.59 -0.33 -34.55
C ALA A 294 9.71 -1.45 -33.49
N GLU A 295 9.42 -2.67 -33.91
CA GLU A 295 9.54 -3.85 -33.04
C GLU A 295 10.96 -3.98 -32.46
N ALA A 296 11.98 -3.59 -33.24
CA ALA A 296 13.38 -3.57 -32.79
C ALA A 296 13.58 -2.68 -31.55
N MET A 297 12.91 -1.53 -31.48
CA MET A 297 12.98 -0.64 -30.30
C MET A 297 12.33 -1.27 -29.06
N ARG A 298 11.23 -1.99 -29.26
CA ARG A 298 10.58 -2.72 -28.16
C ARG A 298 11.44 -3.87 -27.64
N LEU A 299 12.05 -4.62 -28.56
CA LEU A 299 12.97 -5.71 -28.19
C LEU A 299 14.21 -5.17 -27.46
N GLN A 300 14.73 -4.01 -27.90
CA GLN A 300 15.82 -3.35 -27.19
C GLN A 300 15.40 -2.97 -25.76
N ALA A 301 14.22 -2.40 -25.56
CA ALA A 301 13.70 -2.07 -24.23
C ALA A 301 13.50 -3.32 -23.36
N VAL A 302 13.08 -4.45 -23.94
CA VAL A 302 13.01 -5.75 -23.26
C VAL A 302 14.40 -6.21 -22.80
N ASP A 303 15.39 -6.15 -23.70
CA ASP A 303 16.76 -6.56 -23.37
C ASP A 303 17.37 -5.65 -22.29
N ASP A 304 17.09 -4.36 -22.33
CA ASP A 304 17.54 -3.41 -21.30
C ASP A 304 16.89 -3.71 -19.95
N ALA A 305 15.60 -4.02 -19.90
CA ALA A 305 14.91 -4.44 -18.68
C ALA A 305 15.52 -5.75 -18.12
N VAL A 306 15.83 -6.72 -18.98
CA VAL A 306 16.49 -7.97 -18.57
C VAL A 306 17.88 -7.71 -18.00
N LYS A 307 18.67 -6.81 -18.62
CA LYS A 307 20.00 -6.40 -18.09
C LYS A 307 19.92 -5.68 -16.75
N GLN A 308 18.81 -4.99 -16.47
CA GLN A 308 18.55 -4.41 -15.15
C GLN A 308 18.17 -5.46 -14.09
N GLY A 309 17.87 -6.70 -14.52
CA GLY A 309 17.52 -7.80 -13.61
C GLY A 309 16.07 -8.25 -13.66
N TYR A 310 15.22 -7.60 -14.46
CA TYR A 310 13.81 -7.99 -14.65
C TYR A 310 13.72 -9.16 -15.64
N VAL A 311 14.27 -10.30 -15.22
CA VAL A 311 14.62 -11.45 -16.09
C VAL A 311 13.42 -12.12 -16.77
N LEU A 312 12.20 -11.97 -16.25
CA LEU A 312 10.99 -12.51 -16.87
C LEU A 312 10.33 -11.54 -17.85
N THR A 313 10.83 -10.32 -18.04
CA THR A 313 10.23 -9.34 -18.96
C THR A 313 10.12 -9.87 -20.37
N LYS A 314 11.15 -10.57 -20.87
CA LYS A 314 11.14 -11.19 -22.21
C LYS A 314 10.08 -12.28 -22.36
N TYR A 315 9.93 -13.11 -21.35
CA TYR A 315 8.89 -14.14 -21.30
C TYR A 315 7.49 -13.50 -21.35
N PHE A 316 7.21 -12.53 -20.49
CA PHE A 316 5.91 -11.86 -20.47
C PHE A 316 5.65 -11.07 -21.74
N TYR A 317 6.64 -10.40 -22.29
CA TYR A 317 6.52 -9.71 -23.59
C TYR A 317 6.03 -10.67 -24.69
N THR A 318 6.62 -11.87 -24.77
CA THR A 318 6.22 -12.90 -25.75
C THR A 318 4.81 -13.43 -25.43
N SER A 319 4.48 -13.65 -24.17
CA SER A 319 3.16 -14.10 -23.76
C SER A 319 2.07 -13.09 -24.08
N LEU A 320 2.37 -11.79 -23.97
CA LEU A 320 1.45 -10.70 -24.32
C LEU A 320 1.14 -10.66 -25.83
N LEU A 321 2.07 -11.06 -26.71
CA LEU A 321 1.78 -11.19 -28.16
C LEU A 321 0.69 -12.23 -28.46
N ALA A 322 0.65 -13.31 -27.69
CA ALA A 322 -0.41 -14.31 -27.78
C ALA A 322 -1.72 -13.78 -27.15
N PHE A 323 -1.62 -13.15 -25.98
CA PHE A 323 -2.74 -12.53 -25.28
C PHE A 323 -3.48 -11.47 -26.12
N GLU A 324 -2.75 -10.67 -26.90
CA GLU A 324 -3.34 -9.64 -27.78
C GLU A 324 -4.31 -10.23 -28.81
N LYS A 325 -4.06 -11.48 -29.23
CA LYS A 325 -4.89 -12.20 -30.21
C LYS A 325 -6.03 -13.01 -29.59
N ASP A 326 -5.96 -13.29 -28.29
CA ASP A 326 -6.97 -14.03 -27.53
C ASP A 326 -8.10 -13.07 -27.11
N PRO A 327 -9.38 -13.40 -27.28
CA PRO A 327 -10.48 -12.58 -26.78
C PRO A 327 -10.57 -12.52 -25.26
N ALA A 328 -9.95 -13.45 -24.54
CA ALA A 328 -9.99 -13.52 -23.09
C ALA A 328 -9.26 -12.31 -22.44
N GLY A 329 -9.80 -11.80 -21.34
CA GLY A 329 -9.16 -10.75 -20.54
C GLY A 329 -8.00 -11.26 -19.71
N LEU A 330 -7.17 -10.33 -19.24
CA LEU A 330 -5.96 -10.64 -18.48
C LEU A 330 -6.24 -11.48 -17.23
N ARG A 331 -7.36 -11.28 -16.56
CA ARG A 331 -7.74 -12.10 -15.37
C ARG A 331 -7.79 -13.60 -15.67
N SER A 332 -8.22 -13.96 -16.87
CA SER A 332 -8.26 -15.37 -17.31
C SER A 332 -6.88 -15.84 -17.76
N ALA A 333 -6.18 -15.01 -18.56
CA ALA A 333 -4.89 -15.35 -19.13
C ALA A 333 -3.75 -15.39 -18.09
N TYR A 334 -3.86 -14.67 -16.98
CA TYR A 334 -2.80 -14.52 -15.99
C TYR A 334 -2.35 -15.85 -15.38
N SER A 335 -3.31 -16.72 -15.04
CA SER A 335 -3.00 -18.06 -14.50
C SER A 335 -2.16 -18.89 -15.49
N ASP A 336 -2.55 -18.88 -16.75
CA ASP A 336 -1.88 -19.64 -17.80
C ASP A 336 -0.49 -19.06 -18.08
N MET A 337 -0.37 -17.72 -18.11
CA MET A 337 0.94 -17.05 -18.24
C MET A 337 1.89 -17.49 -17.12
N LEU A 338 1.42 -17.58 -15.86
CA LEU A 338 2.25 -18.04 -14.76
C LEU A 338 2.59 -19.53 -14.88
N ASN A 339 1.59 -20.39 -15.10
CA ASN A 339 1.77 -21.83 -15.07
C ASN A 339 2.64 -22.35 -16.21
N ASN A 340 2.66 -21.66 -17.34
CA ASN A 340 3.48 -22.03 -18.51
C ASN A 340 4.95 -21.56 -18.40
N ILE A 341 5.36 -20.87 -17.33
CA ILE A 341 6.77 -20.52 -17.12
C ILE A 341 7.57 -21.81 -16.85
N ASP A 342 8.50 -22.15 -17.75
CA ASP A 342 9.52 -23.14 -17.47
C ASP A 342 10.61 -22.56 -16.59
N VAL A 343 10.56 -22.87 -15.30
CA VAL A 343 11.47 -22.31 -14.30
C VAL A 343 12.93 -22.61 -14.63
N ARG A 344 13.23 -23.82 -15.10
CA ARG A 344 14.62 -24.23 -15.40
C ARG A 344 15.16 -23.48 -16.60
N ALA A 345 14.36 -23.36 -17.65
CA ALA A 345 14.74 -22.60 -18.85
C ALA A 345 14.95 -21.11 -18.52
N GLN A 346 14.04 -20.50 -17.72
CA GLN A 346 14.19 -19.10 -17.31
C GLN A 346 15.39 -18.89 -16.38
N GLN A 347 15.65 -19.82 -15.46
CA GLN A 347 16.81 -19.75 -14.58
C GLN A 347 18.12 -19.86 -15.38
N LYS A 348 18.18 -20.78 -16.35
CA LYS A 348 19.33 -20.89 -17.24
C LYS A 348 19.55 -19.60 -18.03
N ALA A 349 18.52 -19.06 -18.64
CA ALA A 349 18.59 -17.82 -19.38
C ALA A 349 19.04 -16.64 -18.49
N ALA A 350 18.50 -16.53 -17.27
CA ALA A 350 18.86 -15.48 -16.33
C ALA A 350 20.32 -15.56 -15.86
N ASN A 351 20.86 -16.77 -15.71
CA ASN A 351 22.28 -16.97 -15.33
C ASN A 351 23.26 -16.59 -16.46
N GLU A 352 22.80 -16.54 -17.71
CA GLU A 352 23.59 -16.13 -18.87
C GLU A 352 23.54 -14.60 -19.09
N VAL A 353 22.72 -13.85 -18.33
CA VAL A 353 22.58 -12.41 -18.46
C VAL A 353 23.82 -11.69 -17.96
N GLN A 354 24.36 -10.82 -18.79
CA GLN A 354 25.33 -9.81 -18.34
C GLN A 354 24.57 -8.60 -17.83
N PHE A 355 24.42 -8.53 -16.52
CA PHE A 355 23.70 -7.42 -15.88
C PHE A 355 24.42 -6.08 -16.07
N ALA A 356 23.65 -5.00 -16.13
CA ALA A 356 24.17 -3.64 -16.11
C ALA A 356 24.93 -3.38 -14.79
N GLN A 357 25.89 -2.49 -14.83
CA GLN A 357 26.69 -2.16 -13.64
C GLN A 357 26.06 -1.06 -12.78
N VAL A 358 25.14 -0.30 -13.36
CA VAL A 358 24.48 0.82 -12.71
C VAL A 358 22.97 0.55 -12.70
N THR A 359 22.34 0.75 -11.56
CA THR A 359 20.88 0.71 -11.42
C THR A 359 20.29 1.85 -12.23
N ALA A 360 19.31 1.54 -13.08
CA ALA A 360 18.53 2.58 -13.75
C ALA A 360 17.75 3.37 -12.68
N PRO A 361 17.58 4.69 -12.87
CA PRO A 361 16.75 5.48 -11.98
C PRO A 361 15.36 4.87 -11.86
N GLU A 362 14.85 4.76 -10.63
CA GLU A 362 13.48 4.29 -10.42
C GLU A 362 12.50 5.31 -10.98
N LEU A 363 11.47 4.81 -11.64
CA LEU A 363 10.43 5.63 -12.23
C LEU A 363 9.59 6.34 -11.17
N VAL A 364 9.46 5.69 -10.01
CA VAL A 364 8.61 6.12 -8.90
C VAL A 364 9.27 5.75 -7.58
N GLN A 365 9.35 6.68 -6.64
CA GLN A 365 9.74 6.39 -5.27
C GLN A 365 8.60 5.61 -4.59
N LEU A 366 8.78 4.30 -4.46
CA LEU A 366 7.74 3.41 -3.95
C LEU A 366 7.96 3.05 -2.48
N SER A 367 7.00 3.39 -1.63
CA SER A 367 6.92 2.85 -0.27
C SER A 367 5.77 1.84 -0.17
N ARG A 368 6.07 0.66 0.34
CA ARG A 368 5.12 -0.44 0.52
C ARG A 368 4.99 -0.78 1.99
N MET A 369 3.76 -0.94 2.45
CA MET A 369 3.47 -1.35 3.82
C MET A 369 3.31 -2.86 4.00
N GLU A 370 3.68 -3.65 3.00
CA GLU A 370 3.32 -5.07 2.93
C GLU A 370 3.68 -5.84 4.21
N ASP A 371 4.82 -5.52 4.84
CA ASP A 371 5.33 -6.36 5.90
C ASP A 371 4.59 -6.22 7.24
N ARG A 372 4.18 -5.03 7.65
CA ARG A 372 3.48 -4.83 8.93
C ARG A 372 1.96 -4.99 8.83
N ARG A 373 1.35 -4.60 7.71
CA ARG A 373 -0.10 -4.69 7.51
C ARG A 373 -0.61 -6.03 7.03
N MET A 374 0.26 -6.93 6.57
CA MET A 374 -0.18 -8.24 6.08
C MET A 374 -1.01 -8.99 7.12
N LEU A 375 -0.55 -9.03 8.37
CA LEU A 375 -1.27 -9.65 9.47
C LEU A 375 -2.53 -8.88 9.87
N VAL A 376 -2.49 -7.54 9.89
CA VAL A 376 -3.67 -6.70 10.14
C VAL A 376 -4.72 -6.90 9.03
N THR A 377 -4.29 -7.00 7.78
CA THR A 377 -5.20 -7.28 6.66
C THR A 377 -5.78 -8.68 6.76
N ALA A 378 -4.99 -9.68 7.17
CA ALA A 378 -5.45 -11.04 7.41
C ALA A 378 -6.53 -11.08 8.51
N GLU A 379 -6.32 -10.37 9.62
CA GLU A 379 -7.32 -10.24 10.70
C GLU A 379 -8.60 -9.56 10.23
N LYS A 380 -8.50 -8.47 9.45
CA LYS A 380 -9.67 -7.78 8.87
C LYS A 380 -10.45 -8.69 7.92
N ARG A 381 -9.77 -9.47 7.08
CA ARG A 381 -10.43 -10.47 6.20
C ARG A 381 -11.14 -11.54 7.00
N LEU A 382 -10.51 -12.05 8.06
CA LEU A 382 -11.13 -13.05 8.93
C LEU A 382 -12.38 -12.48 9.62
N ALA A 383 -12.30 -11.26 10.14
CA ALA A 383 -13.44 -10.55 10.72
C ALA A 383 -14.57 -10.28 9.69
N ALA A 384 -14.21 -10.09 8.42
CA ALA A 384 -15.15 -9.94 7.30
C ALA A 384 -15.67 -11.29 6.75
N ASN A 385 -15.43 -12.40 7.47
CA ASN A 385 -15.83 -13.77 7.07
C ASN A 385 -15.18 -14.25 5.75
N ASP A 386 -13.93 -13.82 5.48
CA ASP A 386 -13.08 -14.33 4.40
C ASP A 386 -11.90 -15.13 4.97
N PRO A 387 -12.15 -16.38 5.45
CA PRO A 387 -11.09 -17.20 6.03
C PRO A 387 -10.01 -17.61 5.03
N LYS A 388 -10.36 -17.72 3.75
CA LYS A 388 -9.40 -18.07 2.71
C LYS A 388 -8.40 -16.95 2.47
N GLY A 389 -8.87 -15.72 2.29
CA GLY A 389 -8.00 -14.56 2.13
C GLY A 389 -7.14 -14.27 3.38
N ALA A 390 -7.67 -14.54 4.58
CA ALA A 390 -6.91 -14.46 5.82
C ALA A 390 -5.82 -15.53 5.88
N GLN A 391 -6.13 -16.78 5.49
CA GLN A 391 -5.18 -17.89 5.42
C GLN A 391 -4.02 -17.57 4.47
N ASP A 392 -4.32 -17.08 3.27
CA ASP A 392 -3.31 -16.80 2.26
C ASP A 392 -2.31 -15.75 2.75
N LEU A 393 -2.78 -14.67 3.38
CA LEU A 393 -1.93 -13.62 3.93
C LEU A 393 -1.12 -14.08 5.15
N ALA A 394 -1.74 -14.81 6.08
CA ALA A 394 -1.03 -15.29 7.27
C ALA A 394 0.03 -16.34 6.90
N GLN A 395 -0.25 -17.21 5.91
CA GLN A 395 0.72 -18.16 5.41
C GLN A 395 1.89 -17.45 4.69
N GLN A 396 1.61 -16.42 3.88
CA GLN A 396 2.65 -15.60 3.27
C GLN A 396 3.54 -14.93 4.32
N ALA A 397 2.95 -14.42 5.40
CA ALA A 397 3.72 -13.82 6.48
C ALA A 397 4.68 -14.83 7.13
N LEU A 398 4.25 -16.07 7.33
CA LEU A 398 5.12 -17.15 7.83
C LEU A 398 6.23 -17.50 6.84
N ASP A 399 5.88 -17.72 5.59
CA ASP A 399 6.79 -18.14 4.54
C ASP A 399 7.90 -17.11 4.28
N ARG A 400 7.56 -15.84 4.37
CA ARG A 400 8.46 -14.68 4.16
C ARG A 400 9.10 -14.20 5.45
N LYS A 401 8.74 -14.78 6.60
CA LYS A 401 9.16 -14.36 7.95
C LYS A 401 8.87 -12.89 8.23
N ILE A 402 7.69 -12.44 7.83
CA ILE A 402 7.23 -11.07 7.98
C ILE A 402 6.45 -10.90 9.29
N GLY A 403 6.74 -9.85 10.04
CA GLY A 403 6.04 -9.50 11.27
C GLY A 403 6.16 -10.58 12.36
N ASP A 404 5.20 -10.57 13.29
CA ASP A 404 5.15 -11.52 14.39
C ASP A 404 4.65 -12.89 13.92
N GLN A 405 5.54 -13.89 13.97
CA GLN A 405 5.24 -15.25 13.50
C GLN A 405 4.17 -15.94 14.35
N GLY A 406 4.13 -15.64 15.64
CA GLY A 406 3.09 -16.17 16.54
C GLY A 406 1.72 -15.57 16.22
N ARG A 407 1.64 -14.29 15.87
CA ARG A 407 0.41 -13.65 15.40
C ARG A 407 -0.07 -14.27 14.08
N ALA A 408 0.84 -14.55 13.15
CA ALA A 408 0.50 -15.25 11.90
C ALA A 408 -0.08 -16.65 12.18
N LEU A 409 0.55 -17.43 13.06
CA LEU A 409 0.07 -18.75 13.48
C LEU A 409 -1.28 -18.66 14.20
N PHE A 410 -1.49 -17.62 15.01
CA PHE A 410 -2.76 -17.37 15.68
C PHE A 410 -3.90 -17.11 14.68
N ILE A 411 -3.65 -16.35 13.62
CA ILE A 411 -4.62 -16.13 12.55
C ILE A 411 -4.93 -17.44 11.83
N LEU A 412 -3.90 -18.25 11.50
CA LEU A 412 -4.11 -19.58 10.89
C LEU A 412 -4.91 -20.53 11.79
N ALA A 413 -4.68 -20.46 13.10
CA ALA A 413 -5.46 -21.21 14.07
C ALA A 413 -6.94 -20.79 14.06
N GLN A 414 -7.22 -19.48 14.03
CA GLN A 414 -8.58 -18.96 13.93
C GLN A 414 -9.25 -19.34 12.59
N VAL A 415 -8.50 -19.31 11.50
CA VAL A 415 -8.97 -19.83 10.18
C VAL A 415 -9.33 -21.32 10.28
N ALA A 416 -8.49 -22.12 10.94
CA ALA A 416 -8.77 -23.54 11.15
C ALA A 416 -10.05 -23.75 11.99
N VAL A 417 -10.29 -22.92 13.01
CA VAL A 417 -11.56 -22.91 13.78
C VAL A 417 -12.74 -22.61 12.85
N ALA A 418 -12.65 -21.56 12.03
CA ALA A 418 -13.71 -21.18 11.07
C ALA A 418 -14.01 -22.30 10.08
N ASN A 419 -12.99 -23.02 9.64
CA ASN A 419 -13.09 -24.18 8.74
C ASN A 419 -13.42 -25.50 9.45
N LYS A 420 -13.68 -25.48 10.78
CA LYS A 420 -13.98 -26.66 11.62
C LYS A 420 -12.84 -27.70 11.66
N ASN A 421 -11.62 -27.31 11.34
CA ASN A 421 -10.42 -28.13 11.46
C ASN A 421 -9.85 -27.99 12.89
N ARG A 422 -10.34 -28.81 13.83
CA ARG A 422 -9.95 -28.74 15.24
C ARG A 422 -8.49 -29.11 15.49
N GLU A 423 -7.96 -30.06 14.74
CA GLU A 423 -6.57 -30.50 14.90
C GLU A 423 -5.59 -29.41 14.43
N GLY A 424 -5.83 -28.84 13.24
CA GLY A 424 -5.02 -27.74 12.74
C GLY A 424 -5.13 -26.48 13.63
N ALA A 425 -6.29 -26.22 14.24
CA ALA A 425 -6.45 -25.13 15.18
C ALA A 425 -5.60 -25.35 16.45
N LEU A 426 -5.67 -26.54 17.05
CA LEU A 426 -4.90 -26.89 18.24
C LEU A 426 -3.40 -26.75 18.00
N GLU A 427 -2.90 -27.34 16.90
CA GLU A 427 -1.48 -27.28 16.53
C GLU A 427 -1.00 -25.84 16.35
N ASN A 428 -1.76 -25.02 15.61
CA ASN A 428 -1.36 -23.64 15.32
C ASN A 428 -1.44 -22.74 16.55
N PHE A 429 -2.42 -22.90 17.47
CA PHE A 429 -2.43 -22.16 18.73
C PHE A 429 -1.25 -22.53 19.63
N GLN A 430 -0.88 -23.82 19.71
CA GLN A 430 0.31 -24.24 20.46
C GLN A 430 1.59 -23.65 19.89
N LYS A 431 1.74 -23.65 18.56
CA LYS A 431 2.88 -23.02 17.88
C LYS A 431 2.89 -21.49 18.08
N ALA A 432 1.73 -20.84 18.07
CA ALA A 432 1.60 -19.40 18.29
C ALA A 432 2.16 -18.99 19.65
N ILE A 433 1.81 -19.70 20.70
CA ILE A 433 2.33 -19.45 22.07
C ILE A 433 3.85 -19.50 22.14
N GLN A 434 4.48 -20.40 21.39
CA GLN A 434 5.92 -20.57 21.37
C GLN A 434 6.66 -19.54 20.51
N ALA A 435 5.95 -18.98 19.51
CA ALA A 435 6.55 -18.13 18.46
C ALA A 435 6.47 -16.62 18.73
N THR A 436 5.73 -16.19 19.76
CA THR A 436 5.60 -14.78 20.11
C THR A 436 5.77 -14.50 21.59
N LYS A 437 6.10 -13.23 21.89
CA LYS A 437 6.06 -12.68 23.25
C LYS A 437 4.87 -11.74 23.48
N ASP A 438 4.02 -11.55 22.47
CA ASP A 438 2.82 -10.70 22.61
C ASP A 438 1.84 -11.36 23.59
N PRO A 439 1.62 -10.75 24.77
CA PRO A 439 0.77 -11.34 25.79
C PRO A 439 -0.68 -11.51 25.34
N LYS A 440 -1.16 -10.68 24.40
CA LYS A 440 -2.51 -10.79 23.84
C LYS A 440 -2.66 -12.05 23.00
N VAL A 441 -1.70 -12.30 22.12
CA VAL A 441 -1.69 -13.51 21.25
C VAL A 441 -1.57 -14.76 22.09
N VAL A 442 -0.63 -14.77 23.06
CA VAL A 442 -0.41 -15.92 23.95
C VAL A 442 -1.67 -16.21 24.79
N ALA A 443 -2.23 -15.19 25.42
CA ALA A 443 -3.38 -15.36 26.32
C ALA A 443 -4.65 -15.81 25.56
N TRP A 444 -4.94 -15.23 24.41
CA TRP A 444 -6.04 -15.68 23.57
C TRP A 444 -5.82 -17.09 23.01
N SER A 445 -4.59 -17.49 22.66
CA SER A 445 -4.27 -18.84 22.26
C SER A 445 -4.64 -19.85 23.34
N HIS A 446 -4.28 -19.57 24.61
CA HIS A 446 -4.68 -20.40 25.73
C HIS A 446 -6.21 -20.48 25.91
N VAL A 447 -6.95 -19.37 25.76
CA VAL A 447 -8.42 -19.39 25.80
C VAL A 447 -9.01 -20.30 24.73
N TYR A 448 -8.51 -20.21 23.49
CA TYR A 448 -8.99 -21.06 22.39
C TYR A 448 -8.61 -22.54 22.57
N LEU A 449 -7.40 -22.83 23.08
CA LEU A 449 -7.01 -24.20 23.44
C LEU A 449 -7.94 -24.79 24.49
N GLY A 450 -8.26 -24.04 25.55
CA GLY A 450 -9.21 -24.46 26.56
C GLY A 450 -10.59 -24.79 25.98
N ARG A 451 -11.11 -23.94 25.07
CA ARG A 451 -12.37 -24.21 24.36
C ARG A 451 -12.34 -25.46 23.50
N ILE A 452 -11.23 -25.71 22.80
CA ILE A 452 -11.06 -26.89 21.95
C ILE A 452 -11.00 -28.16 22.82
N LEU A 453 -10.31 -28.09 23.97
CA LEU A 453 -10.21 -29.20 24.91
C LEU A 453 -11.54 -29.50 25.59
N ASP A 454 -12.32 -28.48 25.96
CA ASP A 454 -13.70 -28.68 26.45
C ASP A 454 -14.55 -29.41 25.41
N MET A 455 -14.45 -29.03 24.12
CA MET A 455 -15.16 -29.75 23.03
C MET A 455 -14.63 -31.17 22.76
N LYS A 456 -13.48 -31.53 23.32
CA LYS A 456 -12.93 -32.91 23.31
C LYS A 456 -13.21 -33.65 24.59
N GLU A 457 -14.01 -33.08 25.50
CA GLU A 457 -14.35 -33.61 26.81
C GLU A 457 -13.16 -33.79 27.76
N ASP A 458 -12.04 -33.13 27.48
CA ASP A 458 -10.85 -33.07 28.35
C ASP A 458 -10.90 -31.79 29.23
N ARG A 459 -11.77 -31.85 30.22
CA ARG A 459 -12.05 -30.75 31.11
C ARG A 459 -10.83 -30.31 31.96
N GLU A 460 -10.04 -31.30 32.41
CA GLU A 460 -8.88 -31.01 33.23
C GLU A 460 -7.81 -30.21 32.45
N ALA A 461 -7.47 -30.66 31.25
CA ALA A 461 -6.57 -29.95 30.37
C ALA A 461 -7.14 -28.56 29.98
N ALA A 462 -8.44 -28.45 29.70
CA ALA A 462 -9.09 -27.17 29.41
C ALA A 462 -8.95 -26.16 30.54
N MET A 463 -9.16 -26.60 31.78
CA MET A 463 -9.02 -25.74 32.97
C MET A 463 -7.57 -25.24 33.15
N ASN A 464 -6.56 -26.07 32.81
CA ASN A 464 -5.17 -25.66 32.87
C ASN A 464 -4.86 -24.57 31.84
N GLU A 465 -5.42 -24.69 30.63
CA GLU A 465 -5.28 -23.66 29.60
C GLU A 465 -5.96 -22.34 29.99
N TYR A 466 -7.16 -22.37 30.58
CA TYR A 466 -7.81 -21.15 31.08
C TYR A 466 -7.04 -20.48 32.24
N ARG A 467 -6.41 -21.25 33.13
CA ARG A 467 -5.52 -20.69 34.18
C ARG A 467 -4.29 -20.03 33.58
N ALA A 468 -3.68 -20.67 32.56
CA ALA A 468 -2.55 -20.08 31.83
C ALA A 468 -2.95 -18.77 31.13
N ALA A 469 -4.13 -18.71 30.53
CA ALA A 469 -4.67 -17.49 29.94
C ALA A 469 -4.80 -16.36 30.96
N LEU A 470 -5.28 -16.64 32.18
CA LEU A 470 -5.38 -15.65 33.26
C LEU A 470 -4.02 -15.17 33.75
N THR A 471 -3.02 -16.07 33.78
CA THR A 471 -1.67 -15.70 34.21
C THR A 471 -1.02 -14.73 33.24
N VAL A 472 -1.15 -14.96 31.93
CA VAL A 472 -0.55 -14.12 30.89
C VAL A 472 -1.38 -12.87 30.61
N GLY A 473 -2.70 -13.00 30.61
CA GLY A 473 -3.65 -11.96 30.19
C GLY A 473 -4.30 -11.22 31.34
N ALA A 474 -3.67 -11.13 32.52
CA ALA A 474 -4.23 -10.49 33.72
C ALA A 474 -4.72 -9.05 33.48
N GLU A 475 -3.99 -8.30 32.66
CA GLU A 475 -4.29 -6.91 32.31
C GLU A 475 -5.21 -6.76 31.08
N LEU A 476 -5.72 -7.88 30.51
CA LEU A 476 -6.58 -7.89 29.34
C LEU A 476 -8.02 -8.25 29.75
N PRO A 477 -8.93 -7.28 29.89
CA PRO A 477 -10.28 -7.52 30.44
C PRO A 477 -11.08 -8.58 29.65
N GLU A 478 -10.95 -8.59 28.33
CA GLU A 478 -11.66 -9.53 27.46
C GLU A 478 -11.16 -10.97 27.62
N VAL A 479 -9.84 -11.15 27.73
CA VAL A 479 -9.21 -12.46 28.00
C VAL A 479 -9.63 -12.96 29.38
N LYS A 480 -9.54 -12.11 30.39
CA LYS A 480 -9.92 -12.43 31.75
C LYS A 480 -11.37 -12.93 31.82
N ALA A 481 -12.30 -12.14 31.24
CA ALA A 481 -13.71 -12.55 31.21
C ALA A 481 -13.97 -13.85 30.44
N ALA A 482 -13.21 -14.12 29.38
CA ALA A 482 -13.35 -15.35 28.62
C ALA A 482 -12.80 -16.57 29.37
N ALA A 483 -11.64 -16.43 30.00
CA ALA A 483 -11.00 -17.50 30.78
C ALA A 483 -11.76 -17.81 32.08
N GLU A 484 -12.25 -16.81 32.83
CA GLU A 484 -13.08 -16.99 34.02
C GLU A 484 -14.37 -17.75 33.67
N ARG A 485 -15.04 -17.40 32.57
CA ARG A 485 -16.23 -18.17 32.11
C ARG A 485 -15.85 -19.61 31.78
N GLY A 486 -14.72 -19.85 31.10
CA GLY A 486 -14.25 -21.18 30.81
C GLY A 486 -13.92 -22.00 32.06
N LEU A 487 -13.43 -21.40 33.14
CA LEU A 487 -13.21 -22.08 34.41
C LEU A 487 -14.51 -22.45 35.14
N GLN A 488 -15.53 -21.59 35.03
CA GLN A 488 -16.85 -21.83 35.67
C GLN A 488 -17.66 -22.87 34.93
N GLN A 489 -17.64 -22.89 33.59
CA GLN A 489 -18.44 -23.77 32.77
C GLN A 489 -17.65 -24.22 31.55
N ALA A 490 -17.78 -25.51 31.16
CA ALA A 490 -17.20 -26.02 29.93
C ALA A 490 -17.76 -25.25 28.72
N TYR A 491 -16.89 -24.98 27.72
CA TYR A 491 -17.28 -24.24 26.54
C TYR A 491 -18.19 -25.08 25.63
N GLU A 492 -19.37 -24.57 25.37
CA GLU A 492 -20.28 -25.09 24.36
C GLU A 492 -20.34 -24.12 23.16
N PRO A 493 -20.17 -24.61 21.92
CA PRO A 493 -20.31 -23.76 20.76
C PRO A 493 -21.75 -23.23 20.64
N PRO A 494 -21.95 -21.97 20.21
CA PRO A 494 -23.28 -21.41 20.04
C PRO A 494 -24.11 -22.27 19.07
N ALA A 495 -25.37 -22.52 19.46
CA ALA A 495 -26.32 -23.23 18.62
C ALA A 495 -26.46 -22.51 17.26
N LYS A 496 -26.55 -23.27 16.18
CA LYS A 496 -26.78 -22.67 14.86
C LYS A 496 -28.08 -21.87 14.91
N PRO A 497 -28.11 -20.63 14.40
CA PRO A 497 -29.38 -19.97 14.15
C PRO A 497 -30.19 -20.87 13.18
N GLN A 498 -31.41 -21.19 13.60
CA GLN A 498 -32.39 -21.94 12.80
C GLN A 498 -32.81 -21.18 11.57
#